data_96594edf7bf1fb22e43cf09774308faf
#
_entry.id   96594edf7bf1fb22e43cf09774308faf
#
_cell.length_a   1.000
_cell.length_b   1.000
_cell.length_c   1.000
_cell.angle_alpha   90.00
_cell.angle_beta   90.00
_cell.angle_gamma   90.00
#
_symmetry.space_group_name_H-M   'P 1'
#
loop_
_entity.id
_entity.type
_entity.pdbx_description
1 polymer ?
#
loop_
_entity_poly.entity_id
_entity_poly.type
_entity_poly.pdbx_seq_one_letter_code
_entity_poly.pdbx_strand_id
1 'polypeptide(L)'
;YELIIQDHAETARNLAAQSCIYPLNMVPGIQLDKEYWFPKVNSTSYIGDSLYFASSMISPRYYGSVYLMMFNRDLAENLGLEDIYGLVSDGKWTLDKTIELSRQAVNDTNGDGTIDGNDTLGFFWDSHEAFIIGAGCHLVESENGHLVSKMDSEKMVNLFQKMVSFFQEEGEVWDGTEGYDNVFNDGNALFFNPCAFDLAGFRDLEYDFGILPMPKYDETQAEYVAFSQPWVNTTAIIPVTLTGDALAMVGTVTDGMV
;
A
#
# COMPACT_ATOMS: atom_id res chain seq x y z
N TYR A 1 -21.98 23.73 -1.78
CA TYR A 1 -22.05 22.27 -1.81
C TYR A 1 -22.38 21.76 -0.42
N GLU A 2 -23.25 20.78 -0.32
CA GLU A 2 -23.69 20.18 0.95
C GLU A 2 -22.88 18.92 1.28
N LEU A 3 -22.44 18.17 0.27
CA LEU A 3 -21.58 17.00 0.34
C LEU A 3 -20.56 17.06 -0.79
N ILE A 4 -19.33 16.70 -0.49
CA ILE A 4 -18.26 16.56 -1.46
C ILE A 4 -17.75 15.14 -1.37
N ILE A 5 -17.76 14.41 -2.46
CA ILE A 5 -17.12 13.10 -2.58
C ILE A 5 -15.85 13.31 -3.36
N GLN A 6 -14.73 12.92 -2.81
CA GLN A 6 -13.42 13.20 -3.39
C GLN A 6 -12.46 12.05 -3.16
N ASP A 7 -11.63 11.79 -4.16
CA ASP A 7 -10.41 11.03 -4.01
C ASP A 7 -9.36 11.96 -3.37
N HIS A 8 -8.36 11.40 -2.74
CA HIS A 8 -7.30 12.09 -1.99
C HIS A 8 -7.71 12.60 -0.60
N ALA A 9 -7.44 11.79 0.40
CA ALA A 9 -7.60 12.14 1.82
C ALA A 9 -6.80 13.41 2.23
N GLU A 10 -5.80 13.81 1.45
CA GLU A 10 -5.01 15.03 1.69
C GLU A 10 -5.87 16.29 1.68
N THR A 11 -6.83 16.39 0.76
CA THR A 11 -7.76 17.53 0.74
C THR A 11 -8.60 17.58 2.00
N ALA A 12 -9.14 16.45 2.46
CA ALA A 12 -9.90 16.37 3.70
C ALA A 12 -9.04 16.79 4.90
N ARG A 13 -7.78 16.34 4.96
CA ARG A 13 -6.81 16.74 6.00
C ARG A 13 -6.56 18.24 6.01
N ASN A 14 -6.33 18.86 4.86
CA ASN A 14 -6.08 20.29 4.74
C ASN A 14 -7.30 21.13 5.13
N LEU A 15 -8.50 20.69 4.75
CA LEU A 15 -9.76 21.35 5.16
C LEU A 15 -10.06 21.15 6.64
N ALA A 16 -9.74 20.00 7.22
CA ALA A 16 -9.86 19.74 8.64
C ALA A 16 -8.93 20.65 9.46
N ALA A 17 -7.67 20.82 9.03
CA ALA A 17 -6.72 21.71 9.67
C ALA A 17 -7.18 23.18 9.68
N GLN A 18 -8.00 23.57 8.69
CA GLN A 18 -8.62 24.90 8.61
C GLN A 18 -10.00 24.97 9.29
N SER A 19 -10.44 23.91 9.95
CA SER A 19 -11.76 23.80 10.57
C SER A 19 -12.93 24.06 9.60
N CYS A 20 -12.78 23.68 8.35
CA CYS A 20 -13.76 23.88 7.29
C CYS A 20 -14.76 22.71 7.14
N ILE A 21 -14.47 21.58 7.76
CA ILE A 21 -15.28 20.36 7.62
C ILE A 21 -15.61 19.75 8.99
N TYR A 22 -16.72 19.02 9.05
CA TYR A 22 -17.09 18.24 10.24
C TYR A 22 -16.26 16.96 10.33
N PRO A 23 -15.90 16.52 11.56
CA PRO A 23 -15.53 15.13 11.80
C PRO A 23 -16.74 14.24 11.51
N LEU A 24 -16.55 13.15 10.74
CA LEU A 24 -17.64 12.25 10.34
C LEU A 24 -18.35 11.61 11.54
N ASN A 25 -17.62 11.33 12.61
CA ASN A 25 -18.18 10.79 13.86
C ASN A 25 -19.02 11.79 14.65
N MET A 26 -19.06 13.07 14.27
CA MET A 26 -19.92 14.09 14.84
C MET A 26 -21.12 14.44 13.96
N VAL A 27 -21.23 13.82 12.78
CA VAL A 27 -22.35 14.06 11.84
C VAL A 27 -23.51 13.12 12.18
N PRO A 28 -24.70 13.63 12.48
CA PRO A 28 -25.87 12.80 12.76
C PRO A 28 -26.23 11.94 11.54
N GLY A 29 -26.54 10.66 11.76
CA GLY A 29 -26.96 9.73 10.71
C GLY A 29 -25.85 8.88 10.11
N ILE A 30 -24.58 9.17 10.36
CA ILE A 30 -23.45 8.32 9.94
C ILE A 30 -23.23 7.24 11.01
N GLN A 31 -23.15 5.97 10.58
CA GLN A 31 -23.02 4.79 11.43
C GLN A 31 -21.64 4.12 11.25
N LEU A 32 -20.57 4.81 11.70
CA LEU A 32 -19.17 4.40 11.51
C LEU A 32 -18.79 3.04 12.13
N ASP A 33 -19.68 2.47 12.96
CA ASP A 33 -19.52 1.13 13.55
C ASP A 33 -19.92 -0.01 12.59
N LYS A 34 -20.55 0.31 11.47
CA LYS A 34 -20.98 -0.67 10.48
C LYS A 34 -19.82 -1.14 9.62
N GLU A 35 -19.86 -2.42 9.19
CA GLU A 35 -18.79 -3.05 8.40
C GLU A 35 -18.47 -2.32 7.10
N TYR A 36 -19.46 -1.71 6.46
CA TYR A 36 -19.26 -0.94 5.23
C TYR A 36 -18.45 0.36 5.42
N TRP A 37 -18.27 0.80 6.66
CA TRP A 37 -17.35 1.89 7.03
C TRP A 37 -15.95 1.40 7.41
N PHE A 38 -15.63 0.12 7.31
CA PHE A 38 -14.35 -0.45 7.70
C PHE A 38 -13.84 0.03 9.07
N PRO A 39 -14.59 -0.19 10.19
CA PRO A 39 -14.27 0.41 11.49
C PRO A 39 -12.87 0.05 11.99
N LYS A 40 -12.39 -1.17 11.70
CA LYS A 40 -11.04 -1.61 12.08
C LYS A 40 -9.95 -0.80 11.36
N VAL A 41 -10.12 -0.50 10.07
CA VAL A 41 -9.19 0.34 9.30
C VAL A 41 -9.25 1.78 9.79
N ASN A 42 -10.44 2.33 9.95
CA ASN A 42 -10.63 3.72 10.36
C ASN A 42 -10.20 3.99 11.80
N SER A 43 -10.08 2.97 12.66
CA SER A 43 -9.60 3.14 14.03
C SER A 43 -8.22 3.78 14.12
N THR A 44 -7.39 3.65 13.08
CA THR A 44 -6.05 4.25 13.00
C THR A 44 -6.05 5.67 12.41
N SER A 45 -7.20 6.16 11.92
CA SER A 45 -7.32 7.45 11.21
C SER A 45 -7.85 8.58 12.10
N TYR A 46 -8.09 8.33 13.38
CA TYR A 46 -8.52 9.35 14.33
C TYR A 46 -7.39 10.31 14.67
N ILE A 47 -7.72 11.61 14.70
CA ILE A 47 -6.88 12.68 15.24
C ILE A 47 -7.55 13.16 16.53
N GLY A 48 -7.01 12.77 17.68
CA GLY A 48 -7.71 12.87 18.95
C GLY A 48 -9.01 12.06 18.91
N ASP A 49 -10.15 12.70 19.19
CA ASP A 49 -11.47 12.08 19.12
C ASP A 49 -12.20 12.31 17.79
N SER A 50 -11.52 12.81 16.76
CA SER A 50 -12.13 13.26 15.51
C SER A 50 -11.68 12.42 14.32
N LEU A 51 -12.65 11.94 13.52
CA LEU A 51 -12.44 11.22 12.27
C LEU A 51 -12.88 12.10 11.10
N TYR A 52 -11.95 12.74 10.42
CA TYR A 52 -12.24 13.68 9.33
C TYR A 52 -12.32 13.04 7.95
N PHE A 53 -11.76 11.86 7.80
CA PHE A 53 -11.82 11.05 6.58
C PHE A 53 -11.89 9.58 6.97
N ALA A 54 -12.65 8.82 6.21
CA ALA A 54 -12.86 7.41 6.48
C ALA A 54 -12.81 6.61 5.18
N SER A 55 -12.16 5.47 5.25
CA SER A 55 -12.28 4.44 4.23
C SER A 55 -13.63 3.75 4.34
N SER A 56 -14.25 3.44 3.22
CA SER A 56 -15.58 2.83 3.20
C SER A 56 -15.86 2.11 1.88
N MET A 57 -17.01 1.45 1.80
CA MET A 57 -17.48 0.79 0.57
C MET A 57 -18.06 1.77 -0.48
N ILE A 58 -18.01 3.08 -0.26
CA ILE A 58 -18.54 4.10 -1.19
C ILE A 58 -17.91 3.99 -2.59
N SER A 59 -16.71 3.46 -2.66
CA SER A 59 -16.02 3.25 -3.93
C SER A 59 -15.21 1.94 -3.90
N PRO A 60 -15.26 1.15 -4.99
CA PRO A 60 -14.41 -0.04 -5.13
C PRO A 60 -12.91 0.29 -5.19
N ARG A 61 -12.55 1.56 -5.37
CA ARG A 61 -11.15 2.03 -5.42
C ARG A 61 -10.39 1.72 -4.14
N TYR A 62 -11.07 1.59 -2.99
CA TYR A 62 -10.43 1.16 -1.75
C TYR A 62 -9.69 -0.17 -1.93
N TYR A 63 -10.33 -1.17 -2.55
CA TYR A 63 -9.70 -2.48 -2.78
C TYR A 63 -8.59 -2.42 -3.82
N GLY A 64 -8.70 -1.51 -4.79
CA GLY A 64 -7.65 -1.27 -5.78
C GLY A 64 -6.45 -0.50 -5.22
N SER A 65 -6.60 0.18 -4.08
CA SER A 65 -5.53 1.00 -3.49
C SER A 65 -4.50 0.21 -2.69
N VAL A 66 -4.68 -1.11 -2.59
CA VAL A 66 -3.80 -1.98 -1.79
C VAL A 66 -2.57 -2.37 -2.59
N TYR A 67 -1.40 -2.20 -2.01
CA TYR A 67 -0.15 -2.74 -2.54
C TYR A 67 -0.01 -4.22 -2.25
N LEU A 68 0.52 -4.92 -3.23
CA LEU A 68 0.81 -6.34 -3.18
C LEU A 68 2.17 -6.63 -3.84
N MET A 69 2.60 -7.88 -3.80
CA MET A 69 3.74 -8.34 -4.57
C MET A 69 3.25 -9.19 -5.73
N MET A 70 3.81 -8.97 -6.91
CA MET A 70 3.75 -9.89 -8.03
C MET A 70 5.10 -10.58 -8.20
N PHE A 71 5.10 -11.79 -8.72
CA PHE A 71 6.32 -12.46 -9.14
C PHE A 71 6.10 -13.21 -10.45
N ASN A 72 7.14 -13.23 -11.27
CA ASN A 72 7.21 -14.01 -12.51
C ASN A 72 7.43 -15.48 -12.15
N ARG A 73 6.38 -16.30 -12.32
CA ARG A 73 6.41 -17.74 -11.96
C ARG A 73 7.32 -18.52 -12.89
N ASP A 74 7.27 -18.23 -14.19
CA ASP A 74 8.09 -18.93 -15.18
C ASP A 74 9.57 -18.67 -14.92
N LEU A 75 9.93 -17.42 -14.56
CA LEU A 75 11.30 -17.08 -14.20
C LEU A 75 11.72 -17.79 -12.91
N ALA A 76 10.87 -17.81 -11.89
CA ALA A 76 11.14 -18.51 -10.63
C ALA A 76 11.36 -20.03 -10.86
N GLU A 77 10.52 -20.66 -11.69
CA GLU A 77 10.67 -22.07 -12.05
C GLU A 77 11.96 -22.32 -12.84
N ASN A 78 12.27 -21.47 -13.82
CA ASN A 78 13.49 -21.59 -14.64
C ASN A 78 14.78 -21.46 -13.82
N LEU A 79 14.75 -20.61 -12.79
CA LEU A 79 15.86 -20.43 -11.85
C LEU A 79 15.92 -21.54 -10.77
N GLY A 80 14.90 -22.39 -10.68
CA GLY A 80 14.81 -23.44 -9.68
C GLY A 80 14.65 -22.90 -8.26
N LEU A 81 13.98 -21.75 -8.11
CA LEU A 81 13.74 -21.14 -6.78
C LEU A 81 12.80 -22.02 -5.95
N GLU A 82 12.88 -21.88 -4.64
CA GLU A 82 12.00 -22.58 -3.70
C GLU A 82 10.52 -22.17 -3.88
N ASP A 83 9.60 -22.98 -3.35
CA ASP A 83 8.16 -22.70 -3.42
C ASP A 83 7.78 -21.42 -2.66
N ILE A 84 7.61 -20.33 -3.40
CA ILE A 84 7.29 -19.01 -2.84
C ILE A 84 5.92 -18.99 -2.16
N TYR A 85 4.93 -19.71 -2.68
CA TYR A 85 3.63 -19.83 -2.02
C TYR A 85 3.71 -20.64 -0.72
N GLY A 86 4.58 -21.66 -0.70
CA GLY A 86 4.92 -22.39 0.51
C GLY A 86 5.55 -21.49 1.58
N LEU A 87 6.43 -20.59 1.20
CA LEU A 87 7.00 -19.59 2.11
C LEU A 87 5.92 -18.70 2.75
N VAL A 88 4.94 -18.25 1.95
CA VAL A 88 3.81 -17.45 2.47
C VAL A 88 2.97 -18.28 3.44
N SER A 89 2.60 -19.50 3.08
CA SER A 89 1.77 -20.39 3.90
C SER A 89 2.42 -20.77 5.23
N ASP A 90 3.75 -20.93 5.22
CA ASP A 90 4.56 -21.23 6.41
C ASP A 90 4.88 -19.98 7.26
N GLY A 91 4.50 -18.79 6.80
CA GLY A 91 4.82 -17.53 7.48
C GLY A 91 6.28 -17.12 7.36
N LYS A 92 7.01 -17.66 6.39
CA LYS A 92 8.45 -17.41 6.13
C LYS A 92 8.70 -16.40 5.01
N TRP A 93 7.67 -15.88 4.36
CA TRP A 93 7.77 -14.83 3.37
C TRP A 93 8.11 -13.51 4.07
N THR A 94 9.40 -13.19 4.13
CA THR A 94 9.96 -12.04 4.84
C THR A 94 10.76 -11.16 3.90
N LEU A 95 11.10 -9.94 4.33
CA LEU A 95 11.95 -9.03 3.58
C LEU A 95 13.32 -9.65 3.27
N ASP A 96 13.93 -10.37 4.25
CA ASP A 96 15.20 -11.05 3.99
C ASP A 96 15.08 -12.13 2.93
N LYS A 97 13.97 -12.88 2.93
CA LYS A 97 13.72 -13.89 1.90
C LYS A 97 13.47 -13.26 0.54
N THR A 98 12.75 -12.14 0.47
CA THR A 98 12.57 -11.38 -0.77
C THR A 98 13.92 -10.95 -1.34
N ILE A 99 14.79 -10.37 -0.50
CA ILE A 99 16.15 -9.94 -0.89
C ILE A 99 16.99 -11.13 -1.38
N GLU A 100 16.95 -12.24 -0.67
CA GLU A 100 17.68 -13.46 -1.04
C GLU A 100 17.29 -13.96 -2.43
N LEU A 101 15.98 -14.05 -2.70
CA LEU A 101 15.46 -14.53 -3.98
C LEU A 101 15.68 -13.52 -5.11
N SER A 102 15.54 -12.22 -4.85
CA SER A 102 15.86 -11.16 -5.82
C SER A 102 17.28 -11.29 -6.32
N ARG A 103 18.26 -11.41 -5.42
CA ARG A 103 19.67 -11.56 -5.81
C ARG A 103 19.96 -12.78 -6.67
N GLN A 104 19.20 -13.87 -6.50
CA GLN A 104 19.34 -15.08 -7.32
C GLN A 104 18.85 -14.87 -8.75
N ALA A 105 17.98 -13.90 -8.98
CA ALA A 105 17.41 -13.64 -10.30
C ALA A 105 18.26 -12.68 -11.15
N VAL A 106 19.07 -11.83 -10.55
CA VAL A 106 19.89 -10.84 -11.29
C VAL A 106 20.85 -11.56 -12.23
N ASN A 107 20.76 -11.25 -13.53
CA ASN A 107 21.59 -11.88 -14.54
C ASN A 107 21.80 -10.97 -15.75
N ASP A 108 23.06 -10.76 -16.12
CA ASP A 108 23.47 -10.14 -17.38
C ASP A 108 23.18 -11.13 -18.52
N THR A 109 22.05 -10.93 -19.21
CA THR A 109 21.55 -11.84 -20.23
C THR A 109 22.20 -11.60 -21.60
N ASN A 110 22.65 -10.37 -21.84
CA ASN A 110 23.29 -9.99 -23.10
C ASN A 110 24.82 -10.10 -23.05
N GLY A 111 25.43 -10.23 -21.86
CA GLY A 111 26.87 -10.45 -21.66
C GLY A 111 27.72 -9.22 -21.88
N ASP A 112 27.15 -8.02 -21.75
CA ASP A 112 27.89 -6.76 -21.97
C ASP A 112 28.59 -6.24 -20.70
N GLY A 113 28.34 -6.88 -19.55
CA GLY A 113 28.95 -6.56 -18.26
C GLY A 113 28.27 -5.46 -17.48
N THR A 114 27.05 -5.07 -17.88
CA THR A 114 26.22 -4.06 -17.20
C THR A 114 24.84 -4.66 -16.98
N ILE A 115 24.24 -4.49 -15.81
CA ILE A 115 22.84 -4.86 -15.60
C ILE A 115 21.95 -3.67 -15.94
N ASP A 116 21.12 -3.83 -16.98
CA ASP A 116 20.20 -2.79 -17.45
C ASP A 116 18.79 -3.34 -17.78
N GLY A 117 17.92 -2.55 -18.43
CA GLY A 117 16.55 -2.94 -18.76
C GLY A 117 16.42 -4.09 -19.76
N ASN A 118 17.51 -4.52 -20.40
CA ASN A 118 17.56 -5.66 -21.31
C ASN A 118 17.94 -6.98 -20.59
N ASP A 119 18.23 -6.90 -19.30
CA ASP A 119 18.71 -8.00 -18.48
C ASP A 119 17.64 -8.49 -17.52
N THR A 120 17.95 -9.53 -16.75
CA THR A 120 17.03 -10.00 -15.71
C THR A 120 17.32 -9.28 -14.41
N LEU A 121 16.28 -8.60 -13.88
CA LEU A 121 16.30 -7.89 -12.60
C LEU A 121 15.74 -8.76 -11.49
N GLY A 122 16.24 -8.52 -10.27
CA GLY A 122 15.72 -9.15 -9.05
C GLY A 122 14.39 -8.54 -8.64
N PHE A 123 14.35 -7.21 -8.58
CA PHE A 123 13.19 -6.48 -8.09
C PHE A 123 12.96 -5.17 -8.86
N PHE A 124 11.76 -5.05 -9.40
CA PHE A 124 11.26 -3.81 -9.99
C PHE A 124 10.21 -3.24 -9.02
N TRP A 125 10.48 -2.08 -8.39
CA TRP A 125 9.67 -1.63 -7.26
C TRP A 125 9.00 -0.28 -7.50
N ASP A 126 7.74 -0.15 -7.05
CA ASP A 126 6.94 1.07 -7.15
C ASP A 126 6.84 1.82 -5.81
N SER A 127 6.55 1.11 -4.71
CA SER A 127 6.34 1.78 -3.42
C SER A 127 7.22 1.22 -2.30
N HIS A 128 8.06 2.10 -1.75
CA HIS A 128 8.82 1.81 -0.54
C HIS A 128 7.95 1.87 0.73
N GLU A 129 6.88 2.68 0.75
CA GLU A 129 5.94 2.72 1.88
C GLU A 129 5.25 1.38 2.10
N ALA A 130 5.00 0.65 1.01
CA ALA A 130 4.41 -0.68 1.09
C ALA A 130 5.29 -1.65 1.89
N PHE A 131 6.61 -1.56 1.78
CA PHE A 131 7.54 -2.35 2.59
C PHE A 131 7.54 -1.93 4.06
N ILE A 132 7.48 -0.63 4.35
CA ILE A 132 7.44 -0.11 5.73
C ILE A 132 6.20 -0.64 6.44
N ILE A 133 5.05 -0.51 5.81
CA ILE A 133 3.77 -0.98 6.38
C ILE A 133 3.70 -2.51 6.40
N GLY A 134 4.14 -3.18 5.33
CA GLY A 134 4.23 -4.64 5.24
C GLY A 134 5.08 -5.24 6.36
N ALA A 135 6.18 -4.57 6.73
CA ALA A 135 7.03 -4.91 7.88
C ALA A 135 6.36 -4.64 9.24
N GLY A 136 5.09 -4.21 9.27
CA GLY A 136 4.38 -3.88 10.51
C GLY A 136 4.96 -2.66 11.23
N CYS A 137 5.52 -1.72 10.47
CA CYS A 137 6.01 -0.44 10.98
C CYS A 137 5.04 0.70 10.59
N HIS A 138 4.95 1.70 11.45
CA HIS A 138 4.19 2.93 11.20
C HIS A 138 5.09 4.14 11.40
N LEU A 139 4.99 5.14 10.52
CA LEU A 139 5.75 6.38 10.66
C LEU A 139 5.28 7.21 11.85
N VAL A 140 3.97 7.14 12.12
CA VAL A 140 3.28 7.86 13.19
C VAL A 140 2.24 6.94 13.82
N GLU A 141 2.10 7.01 15.12
CA GLU A 141 1.05 6.32 15.88
C GLU A 141 0.28 7.29 16.79
N SER A 142 -0.95 6.95 17.12
CA SER A 142 -1.73 7.72 18.09
C SER A 142 -1.52 7.14 19.49
N GLU A 143 -0.92 7.93 20.39
CA GLU A 143 -0.74 7.59 21.79
C GLU A 143 -1.43 8.63 22.68
N ASN A 144 -2.37 8.20 23.51
CA ASN A 144 -3.13 9.08 24.42
C ASN A 144 -3.76 10.29 23.70
N GLY A 145 -4.24 10.10 22.45
CA GLY A 145 -4.84 11.16 21.64
C GLY A 145 -3.85 12.11 20.96
N HIS A 146 -2.55 11.85 21.05
CA HIS A 146 -1.50 12.61 20.39
C HIS A 146 -0.82 11.79 19.30
N LEU A 147 -0.43 12.44 18.22
CA LEU A 147 0.37 11.80 17.16
C LEU A 147 1.84 11.77 17.61
N VAL A 148 2.41 10.59 17.65
CA VAL A 148 3.81 10.34 18.04
C VAL A 148 4.56 9.73 16.88
N SER A 149 5.70 10.33 16.54
CA SER A 149 6.61 9.77 15.52
C SER A 149 7.22 8.47 16.01
N LYS A 150 7.28 7.46 15.12
CA LYS A 150 7.95 6.17 15.35
C LYS A 150 9.18 5.98 14.46
N MET A 151 9.59 7.02 13.79
CA MET A 151 10.72 6.96 12.83
C MET A 151 12.07 6.67 13.48
N ASP A 152 12.22 6.95 14.77
CA ASP A 152 13.42 6.71 15.58
C ASP A 152 13.40 5.39 16.34
N SER A 153 12.38 4.56 16.16
CA SER A 153 12.35 3.23 16.78
C SER A 153 13.45 2.34 16.19
N GLU A 154 14.05 1.49 17.02
CA GLU A 154 15.10 0.56 16.59
C GLU A 154 14.68 -0.28 15.38
N LYS A 155 13.45 -0.81 15.39
CA LYS A 155 12.90 -1.59 14.28
C LYS A 155 12.86 -0.77 12.99
N MET A 156 12.40 0.49 13.06
CA MET A 156 12.31 1.37 11.91
C MET A 156 13.68 1.72 11.34
N VAL A 157 14.63 2.05 12.20
CA VAL A 157 16.04 2.33 11.80
C VAL A 157 16.64 1.12 11.10
N ASN A 158 16.50 -0.08 11.67
CA ASN A 158 17.00 -1.32 11.07
C ASN A 158 16.32 -1.62 9.74
N LEU A 159 15.00 -1.41 9.65
CA LEU A 159 14.25 -1.58 8.40
C LEU A 159 14.75 -0.63 7.31
N PHE A 160 14.91 0.65 7.61
CA PHE A 160 15.44 1.62 6.64
C PHE A 160 16.86 1.28 6.18
N GLN A 161 17.74 0.88 7.08
CA GLN A 161 19.09 0.47 6.72
C GLN A 161 19.08 -0.72 5.76
N LYS A 162 18.22 -1.71 6.03
CA LYS A 162 18.05 -2.90 5.18
C LYS A 162 17.50 -2.51 3.80
N MET A 163 16.44 -1.70 3.75
CA MET A 163 15.82 -1.24 2.51
C MET A 163 16.78 -0.39 1.66
N VAL A 164 17.49 0.57 2.27
CA VAL A 164 18.47 1.41 1.56
C VAL A 164 19.59 0.54 1.00
N SER A 165 20.09 -0.43 1.76
CA SER A 165 21.11 -1.34 1.28
C SER A 165 20.62 -2.15 0.07
N PHE A 166 19.40 -2.69 0.18
CA PHE A 166 18.79 -3.52 -0.87
C PHE A 166 18.51 -2.72 -2.16
N PHE A 167 17.83 -1.58 -2.06
CA PHE A 167 17.47 -0.77 -3.22
C PHE A 167 18.64 -0.03 -3.90
N GLN A 168 19.85 -0.19 -3.38
CA GLN A 168 21.10 0.28 -4.01
C GLN A 168 21.88 -0.85 -4.66
N GLU A 169 21.40 -2.08 -4.58
CA GLU A 169 22.04 -3.22 -5.24
C GLU A 169 21.77 -3.21 -6.75
N GLU A 170 22.68 -3.78 -7.51
CA GLU A 170 22.55 -3.95 -8.94
C GLU A 170 21.38 -4.93 -9.24
N GLY A 171 20.50 -4.55 -10.16
CA GLY A 171 19.31 -5.34 -10.47
C GLY A 171 18.07 -5.00 -9.62
N GLU A 172 18.17 -4.00 -8.75
CA GLU A 172 17.07 -3.47 -7.95
C GLU A 172 16.69 -2.08 -8.50
N VAL A 173 15.56 -1.96 -9.20
CA VAL A 173 15.23 -0.76 -9.96
C VAL A 173 13.86 -0.21 -9.58
N TRP A 174 13.78 1.10 -9.38
CA TRP A 174 12.52 1.80 -9.16
C TRP A 174 11.72 1.94 -10.45
N ASP A 175 10.43 1.69 -10.40
CA ASP A 175 9.48 1.98 -11.47
C ASP A 175 9.50 3.48 -11.81
N GLY A 176 9.61 3.79 -13.09
CA GLY A 176 9.82 5.16 -13.57
C GLY A 176 11.29 5.56 -13.77
N THR A 177 12.25 4.66 -13.54
CA THR A 177 13.64 4.87 -13.96
C THR A 177 13.74 4.79 -15.49
N GLU A 178 14.32 5.84 -16.09
CA GLU A 178 14.50 5.90 -17.55
C GLU A 178 15.30 4.71 -18.06
N GLY A 179 14.82 4.08 -19.12
CA GLY A 179 15.43 2.89 -19.74
C GLY A 179 14.97 1.55 -19.15
N TYR A 180 14.07 1.57 -18.17
CA TYR A 180 13.51 0.37 -17.55
C TYR A 180 11.99 0.26 -17.74
N ASP A 181 11.46 0.94 -18.75
CA ASP A 181 10.03 0.88 -19.09
C ASP A 181 9.63 -0.57 -19.44
N ASN A 182 8.52 -1.01 -18.87
CA ASN A 182 7.94 -2.35 -19.11
C ASN A 182 8.78 -3.57 -18.69
N VAL A 183 9.85 -3.43 -17.92
CA VAL A 183 10.73 -4.55 -17.53
C VAL A 183 9.95 -5.73 -16.96
N PHE A 184 9.00 -5.50 -16.07
CA PHE A 184 8.16 -6.58 -15.54
C PHE A 184 7.21 -7.13 -16.60
N ASN A 185 6.61 -6.29 -17.45
CA ASN A 185 5.70 -6.73 -18.52
C ASN A 185 6.42 -7.60 -19.56
N ASP A 186 7.68 -7.31 -19.82
CA ASP A 186 8.53 -8.05 -20.75
C ASP A 186 9.11 -9.37 -20.14
N GLY A 187 8.79 -9.64 -18.87
CA GLY A 187 9.25 -10.84 -18.17
C GLY A 187 10.66 -10.74 -17.58
N ASN A 188 11.26 -9.58 -17.60
CA ASN A 188 12.66 -9.33 -17.24
C ASN A 188 12.86 -8.95 -15.75
N ALA A 189 11.87 -9.11 -14.88
CA ALA A 189 12.02 -8.97 -13.44
C ALA A 189 11.36 -10.12 -12.68
N LEU A 190 12.01 -10.58 -11.60
CA LEU A 190 11.42 -11.61 -10.74
C LEU A 190 10.26 -11.08 -9.92
N PHE A 191 10.44 -9.94 -9.25
CA PHE A 191 9.43 -9.34 -8.40
C PHE A 191 9.04 -7.94 -8.85
N PHE A 192 7.78 -7.60 -8.57
CA PHE A 192 7.22 -6.24 -8.70
C PHE A 192 6.20 -5.99 -7.58
N ASN A 193 6.14 -4.78 -7.02
CA ASN A 193 5.16 -4.45 -5.99
C ASN A 193 4.17 -3.36 -6.42
N PRO A 194 3.27 -3.64 -7.38
CA PRO A 194 2.30 -2.67 -7.86
C PRO A 194 1.16 -2.44 -6.89
N CYS A 195 0.40 -1.38 -7.14
CA CYS A 195 -0.93 -1.21 -6.60
C CYS A 195 -1.91 -2.20 -7.25
N ALA A 196 -2.83 -2.78 -6.51
CA ALA A 196 -3.83 -3.71 -7.04
C ALA A 196 -4.70 -3.10 -8.15
N PHE A 197 -4.76 -1.76 -8.22
CA PHE A 197 -5.43 -1.03 -9.31
C PHE A 197 -4.80 -1.32 -10.68
N ASP A 198 -3.51 -1.58 -10.73
CA ASP A 198 -2.74 -1.78 -11.95
C ASP A 198 -2.85 -3.21 -12.48
N LEU A 199 -3.37 -4.16 -11.67
CA LEU A 199 -3.50 -5.57 -12.05
C LEU A 199 -4.28 -5.81 -13.35
N ALA A 200 -5.17 -4.90 -13.72
CA ALA A 200 -5.91 -5.01 -14.99
C ALA A 200 -4.97 -4.88 -16.20
N GLY A 201 -3.85 -4.17 -16.07
CA GLY A 201 -2.84 -4.00 -17.11
C GLY A 201 -1.97 -5.24 -17.35
N PHE A 202 -1.96 -6.18 -16.39
CA PHE A 202 -1.14 -7.40 -16.47
C PHE A 202 -1.87 -8.62 -17.02
N ARG A 203 -3.09 -8.45 -17.55
CA ARG A 203 -3.92 -9.57 -18.07
C ARG A 203 -3.35 -10.22 -19.32
N ASP A 204 -2.60 -9.46 -20.11
CA ASP A 204 -2.08 -9.88 -21.41
C ASP A 204 -0.59 -10.23 -21.35
N LEU A 205 -0.04 -10.48 -20.14
CA LEU A 205 1.34 -10.97 -20.00
C LEU A 205 1.49 -12.34 -20.69
N GLU A 206 2.62 -12.52 -21.36
CA GLU A 206 2.93 -13.76 -22.09
C GLU A 206 3.51 -14.87 -21.19
N TYR A 207 3.67 -14.62 -19.88
CA TYR A 207 4.19 -15.53 -18.88
C TYR A 207 3.25 -15.63 -17.67
N ASP A 208 3.35 -16.72 -16.93
CA ASP A 208 2.59 -16.93 -15.71
C ASP A 208 3.15 -16.09 -14.54
N PHE A 209 2.28 -15.39 -13.84
CA PHE A 209 2.64 -14.64 -12.64
C PHE A 209 1.87 -15.10 -11.41
N GLY A 210 2.41 -14.80 -10.25
CA GLY A 210 1.76 -15.02 -8.96
C GLY A 210 1.56 -13.73 -8.18
N ILE A 211 0.63 -13.77 -7.24
CA ILE A 211 0.33 -12.65 -6.32
C ILE A 211 0.62 -13.10 -4.89
N LEU A 212 1.34 -12.27 -4.14
CA LEU A 212 1.77 -12.50 -2.77
C LEU A 212 1.38 -11.29 -1.90
N PRO A 213 1.24 -11.45 -0.59
CA PRO A 213 1.22 -10.32 0.32
C PRO A 213 2.57 -9.59 0.32
N MET A 214 2.59 -8.34 0.79
CA MET A 214 3.85 -7.67 1.12
C MET A 214 4.61 -8.50 2.16
N PRO A 215 5.96 -8.59 2.08
CA PRO A 215 6.75 -9.41 2.99
C PRO A 215 6.70 -8.88 4.42
N LYS A 216 6.76 -9.78 5.38
CA LYS A 216 6.92 -9.44 6.79
C LYS A 216 8.34 -8.91 7.06
N TYR A 217 8.51 -8.19 8.19
CA TYR A 217 9.83 -7.80 8.66
C TYR A 217 10.73 -9.02 8.92
N ASP A 218 10.18 -9.99 9.66
CA ASP A 218 10.81 -11.27 9.99
C ASP A 218 9.72 -12.33 10.32
N GLU A 219 10.14 -13.55 10.66
CA GLU A 219 9.23 -14.64 10.97
C GLU A 219 8.46 -14.44 12.29
N THR A 220 8.90 -13.55 13.17
CA THR A 220 8.22 -13.27 14.46
C THR A 220 7.00 -12.39 14.28
N GLN A 221 6.89 -11.67 13.17
CA GLN A 221 5.69 -10.92 12.84
C GLN A 221 4.54 -11.90 12.56
N ALA A 222 3.44 -11.80 13.33
CA ALA A 222 2.34 -12.76 13.27
C ALA A 222 1.59 -12.70 11.92
N GLU A 223 1.26 -11.50 11.45
CA GLU A 223 0.35 -11.28 10.33
C GLU A 223 1.07 -10.59 9.15
N TYR A 224 0.63 -10.90 7.92
CA TYR A 224 0.93 -10.09 6.76
C TYR A 224 0.09 -8.82 6.80
N VAL A 225 0.72 -7.68 6.53
CA VAL A 225 0.06 -6.36 6.55
C VAL A 225 0.17 -5.73 5.17
N ALA A 226 -0.93 -5.14 4.70
CA ALA A 226 -0.96 -4.47 3.42
C ALA A 226 -1.03 -2.95 3.60
N PHE A 227 -0.35 -2.22 2.73
CA PHE A 227 -0.46 -0.77 2.60
C PHE A 227 -1.59 -0.42 1.63
N SER A 228 -2.48 0.46 2.04
CA SER A 228 -3.50 1.05 1.17
C SER A 228 -3.17 2.52 0.94
N GLN A 229 -3.01 2.89 -0.32
CA GLN A 229 -2.68 4.27 -0.71
C GLN A 229 -3.78 5.25 -0.29
N PRO A 230 -3.46 6.28 0.51
CA PRO A 230 -4.49 7.23 0.96
C PRO A 230 -4.97 8.19 -0.13
N TRP A 231 -4.18 8.42 -1.17
CA TRP A 231 -4.54 9.36 -2.25
C TRP A 231 -5.46 8.78 -3.33
N VAL A 232 -5.72 7.47 -3.34
CA VAL A 232 -6.72 6.86 -4.22
C VAL A 232 -8.01 6.49 -3.47
N ASN A 233 -8.06 6.70 -2.16
CA ASN A 233 -9.24 6.43 -1.35
C ASN A 233 -10.26 7.54 -1.49
N THR A 234 -11.48 7.17 -1.87
CA THR A 234 -12.62 8.08 -1.92
C THR A 234 -13.13 8.35 -0.51
N THR A 235 -13.27 9.61 -0.17
CA THR A 235 -13.80 10.04 1.14
C THR A 235 -14.94 11.04 0.98
N ALA A 236 -15.85 11.04 1.95
CA ALA A 236 -16.92 12.03 2.07
C ALA A 236 -16.43 13.23 2.91
N ILE A 237 -16.71 14.44 2.44
CA ILE A 237 -16.36 15.68 3.10
C ILE A 237 -17.65 16.48 3.32
N ILE A 238 -17.95 16.84 4.58
CA ILE A 238 -19.16 17.57 4.97
C ILE A 238 -18.75 18.94 5.52
N PRO A 239 -19.09 20.04 4.82
CA PRO A 239 -18.70 21.39 5.23
C PRO A 239 -19.39 21.83 6.53
N VAL A 240 -18.67 22.61 7.38
CA VAL A 240 -19.21 23.16 8.64
C VAL A 240 -20.29 24.22 8.43
N THR A 241 -20.56 24.63 7.20
CA THR A 241 -21.65 25.56 6.87
C THR A 241 -23.04 24.94 6.99
N LEU A 242 -23.13 23.60 7.06
CA LEU A 242 -24.40 22.89 7.26
C LEU A 242 -24.77 22.84 8.75
N THR A 243 -26.04 22.99 9.07
CA THR A 243 -26.56 22.92 10.43
C THR A 243 -27.94 22.28 10.47
N GLY A 244 -28.37 21.82 11.67
CA GLY A 244 -29.73 21.34 11.90
C GLY A 244 -30.13 20.18 10.97
N ASP A 245 -31.34 20.24 10.44
CA ASP A 245 -31.92 19.17 9.61
C ASP A 245 -31.12 18.90 8.33
N ALA A 246 -30.50 19.92 7.74
CA ALA A 246 -29.66 19.77 6.55
C ALA A 246 -28.42 18.92 6.85
N LEU A 247 -27.79 19.13 7.98
CA LEU A 247 -26.64 18.33 8.40
C LEU A 247 -27.04 16.86 8.65
N ALA A 248 -28.16 16.63 9.34
CA ALA A 248 -28.66 15.29 9.61
C ALA A 248 -29.07 14.56 8.32
N MET A 249 -29.70 15.26 7.38
CA MET A 249 -30.06 14.71 6.08
C MET A 249 -28.81 14.29 5.29
N VAL A 250 -27.79 15.16 5.22
CA VAL A 250 -26.53 14.86 4.51
C VAL A 250 -25.82 13.67 5.15
N GLY A 251 -25.78 13.58 6.48
CA GLY A 251 -25.23 12.43 7.16
C GLY A 251 -25.95 11.12 6.82
N THR A 252 -27.28 11.12 6.80
CA THR A 252 -28.08 9.95 6.42
C THR A 252 -27.85 9.56 4.95
N VAL A 253 -27.77 10.54 4.05
CA VAL A 253 -27.47 10.29 2.63
C VAL A 253 -26.08 9.72 2.45
N THR A 254 -25.09 10.28 3.16
CA THR A 254 -23.69 9.81 3.12
C THR A 254 -23.60 8.36 3.61
N ASP A 255 -24.26 8.01 4.70
CA ASP A 255 -24.31 6.64 5.23
C ASP A 255 -25.00 5.67 4.26
N GLY A 256 -26.04 6.13 3.58
CA GLY A 256 -26.76 5.33 2.58
C GLY A 256 -26.06 5.17 1.24
N MET A 257 -25.00 5.94 0.98
CA MET A 257 -24.15 5.82 -0.22
C MET A 257 -23.04 4.79 -0.07
N VAL A 258 -22.72 4.42 1.17
CA VAL A 258 -21.68 3.46 1.51
C VAL A 258 -22.23 2.04 1.50
#